data_2bf7141e561a6fdb162366a7a38ce634
#
_entry.id   2bf7141e561a6fdb162366a7a38ce634
#
_cell.length_a   1.000
_cell.length_b   1.000
_cell.length_c   1.000
_cell.angle_alpha   90.00
_cell.angle_beta   90.00
_cell.angle_gamma   90.00
#
_symmetry.space_group_name_H-M   'P 1'
#
loop_
_entity.id
_entity.type
_entity.pdbx_description
1 polymer ?
#
loop_
_entity_poly.entity_id
_entity_poly.type
_entity_poly.pdbx_seq_one_letter_code
_entity_poly.pdbx_strand_id
1 'polypeptide(L)'
;MVSLNDIQNALCRIRPTIGISPAAQSHELSRVAGGPVFLKLENLQRTGSFKERGALNKLLTLTAEQRGRGLVTASAGNHAQAVAYHAGRIGVKAQIWMPLTTPLAKVSATRKHGAQVVLHGTSFDEAYTAARARCCHEQRTFVHPFDDEHVIAGQGTLGPELLEQLPQLDAAIVPVGGGGLIAGVAVALKELRPRIRLIGVQTSLLPSMSAALREKVPVLLPAASTIADGIAVRLAGEKTLPLVQKYVDDLVLVDEEEIAASILFLLEREKTVAEGAGAVGVAALLHAKIDLDGQTAAVLVSGGNVDVTLLARIIERGLVKDGRLVRLRIHLPDHPGALNRLTGVIATKLVNIVETSYERAHYGVGLGDTAIDLTMETRGPDHYGELASALTKSGYDFERVI
;
A
#
# COMPACT_ATOMS: atom_id res chain seq x y z
N MET A 1 -15.98 22.93 7.88
CA MET A 1 -14.79 22.52 7.09
C MET A 1 -13.56 22.66 7.96
N VAL A 2 -12.64 21.70 7.87
CA VAL A 2 -11.38 21.74 8.62
C VAL A 2 -10.52 22.93 8.18
N SER A 3 -9.97 23.64 9.17
CA SER A 3 -9.10 24.83 8.98
C SER A 3 -7.65 24.52 9.41
N LEU A 4 -6.72 25.41 9.08
CA LEU A 4 -5.35 25.34 9.58
C LEU A 4 -5.28 25.37 11.12
N ASN A 5 -6.15 26.18 11.76
CA ASN A 5 -6.23 26.25 13.23
C ASN A 5 -6.62 24.89 13.85
N ASP A 6 -7.55 24.14 13.22
CA ASP A 6 -7.92 22.80 13.69
C ASP A 6 -6.73 21.84 13.60
N ILE A 7 -5.92 21.96 12.54
CA ILE A 7 -4.72 21.14 12.34
C ILE A 7 -3.63 21.52 13.35
N GLN A 8 -3.41 22.78 13.63
CA GLN A 8 -2.45 23.24 14.64
C GLN A 8 -2.84 22.76 16.03
N ASN A 9 -4.14 22.87 16.38
CA ASN A 9 -4.67 22.34 17.63
C ASN A 9 -4.53 20.80 17.71
N ALA A 10 -4.73 20.09 16.59
CA ALA A 10 -4.48 18.66 16.50
C ALA A 10 -2.99 18.35 16.72
N LEU A 11 -2.09 19.09 16.07
CA LEU A 11 -0.64 18.91 16.21
C LEU A 11 -0.19 19.08 17.67
N CYS A 12 -0.62 20.14 18.36
CA CYS A 12 -0.33 20.34 19.78
C CYS A 12 -0.83 19.17 20.63
N ARG A 13 -2.02 18.64 20.31
CA ARG A 13 -2.67 17.56 21.05
C ARG A 13 -1.97 16.22 20.89
N ILE A 14 -1.53 15.87 19.66
CA ILE A 14 -0.96 14.53 19.37
C ILE A 14 0.57 14.47 19.47
N ARG A 15 1.27 15.60 19.33
CA ARG A 15 2.75 15.68 19.32
C ARG A 15 3.44 14.96 20.50
N PRO A 16 2.90 14.96 21.73
CA PRO A 16 3.52 14.21 22.84
C PRO A 16 3.49 12.68 22.68
N THR A 17 2.69 12.17 21.75
CA THR A 17 2.44 10.72 21.60
C THR A 17 2.87 10.19 20.22
N ILE A 18 2.65 10.94 19.17
CA ILE A 18 2.99 10.54 17.80
C ILE A 18 4.45 10.89 17.53
N GLY A 19 5.21 9.90 17.07
CA GLY A 19 6.60 10.10 16.65
C GLY A 19 6.66 10.91 15.34
N ILE A 20 7.69 11.74 15.22
CA ILE A 20 8.05 12.37 13.96
C ILE A 20 8.62 11.28 13.04
N SER A 21 7.98 11.02 11.92
CA SER A 21 8.47 10.04 10.96
C SER A 21 9.60 10.64 10.09
N PRO A 22 10.55 9.82 9.62
CA PRO A 22 11.63 10.32 8.77
C PRO A 22 11.10 10.89 7.46
N ALA A 23 11.77 11.96 6.97
CA ALA A 23 11.72 12.42 5.59
C ALA A 23 13.10 12.14 4.97
N ALA A 24 13.28 10.97 4.38
CA ALA A 24 14.56 10.48 3.86
C ALA A 24 14.66 10.74 2.35
N GLN A 25 15.79 11.26 1.89
CA GLN A 25 16.02 11.45 0.46
C GLN A 25 16.19 10.11 -0.25
N SER A 26 15.45 9.90 -1.32
CA SER A 26 15.64 8.79 -2.25
C SER A 26 16.51 9.24 -3.42
N HIS A 27 17.73 8.75 -3.51
CA HIS A 27 18.64 9.08 -4.60
C HIS A 27 18.15 8.53 -5.95
N GLU A 28 17.58 7.31 -5.94
CA GLU A 28 17.06 6.67 -7.15
C GLU A 28 15.83 7.39 -7.69
N LEU A 29 14.86 7.73 -6.83
CA LEU A 29 13.70 8.51 -7.26
C LEU A 29 14.08 9.92 -7.69
N SER A 30 15.05 10.53 -7.02
CA SER A 30 15.57 11.86 -7.41
C SER A 30 16.16 11.83 -8.82
N ARG A 31 16.87 10.76 -9.18
CA ARG A 31 17.41 10.56 -10.52
C ARG A 31 16.31 10.36 -11.57
N VAL A 32 15.28 9.58 -11.25
CA VAL A 32 14.15 9.34 -12.16
C VAL A 32 13.31 10.60 -12.36
N ALA A 33 13.08 11.35 -11.30
CA ALA A 33 12.22 12.54 -11.29
C ALA A 33 12.93 13.82 -11.75
N GLY A 34 14.25 13.78 -11.93
CA GLY A 34 15.05 14.97 -12.33
C GLY A 34 15.17 16.06 -11.26
N GLY A 35 14.80 15.79 -10.01
CA GLY A 35 14.85 16.71 -8.88
C GLY A 35 14.86 16.00 -7.53
N PRO A 36 15.14 16.69 -6.41
CA PRO A 36 15.23 16.07 -5.10
C PRO A 36 13.89 15.46 -4.67
N VAL A 37 13.87 14.15 -4.40
CA VAL A 37 12.69 13.43 -3.91
C VAL A 37 12.96 12.87 -2.51
N PHE A 38 12.05 13.14 -1.59
CA PHE A 38 12.09 12.66 -0.21
C PHE A 38 10.91 11.73 0.07
N LEU A 39 11.17 10.63 0.75
CA LEU A 39 10.14 9.71 1.23
C LEU A 39 9.73 10.06 2.65
N LYS A 40 8.49 10.45 2.85
CA LYS A 40 7.90 10.64 4.18
C LYS A 40 7.36 9.32 4.68
N LEU A 41 8.08 8.69 5.62
CA LEU A 41 7.92 7.29 5.99
C LEU A 41 6.89 7.09 7.13
N GLU A 42 5.61 7.27 6.86
CA GLU A 42 4.53 7.00 7.81
C GLU A 42 4.29 5.49 8.05
N ASN A 43 4.84 4.63 7.19
CA ASN A 43 4.90 3.19 7.42
C ASN A 43 5.76 2.80 8.65
N LEU A 44 6.60 3.70 9.13
CA LEU A 44 7.42 3.51 10.34
C LEU A 44 6.73 3.99 11.62
N GLN A 45 5.52 4.51 11.56
CA GLN A 45 4.73 4.77 12.74
C GLN A 45 4.44 3.47 13.53
N ARG A 46 4.12 3.57 14.82
CA ARG A 46 4.02 2.43 15.74
C ARG A 46 2.99 1.37 15.32
N THR A 47 1.88 1.78 14.70
CA THR A 47 0.89 0.85 14.12
C THR A 47 1.09 0.65 12.61
N GLY A 48 2.24 1.06 12.09
CA GLY A 48 2.63 0.86 10.69
C GLY A 48 1.93 1.77 9.70
N SER A 49 1.32 2.90 10.11
CA SER A 49 0.70 3.85 9.17
C SER A 49 0.37 5.21 9.78
N PHE A 50 0.14 6.20 8.91
CA PHE A 50 -0.31 7.55 9.24
C PHE A 50 -1.63 7.60 10.03
N LYS A 51 -2.43 6.53 10.00
CA LYS A 51 -3.76 6.47 10.64
C LYS A 51 -3.72 6.76 12.13
N GLU A 52 -2.58 6.59 12.78
CA GLU A 52 -2.39 6.94 14.18
C GLU A 52 -2.72 8.40 14.47
N ARG A 53 -2.35 9.31 13.60
CA ARG A 53 -2.52 10.76 13.79
C ARG A 53 -3.99 11.14 13.93
N GLY A 54 -4.80 10.77 12.96
CA GLY A 54 -6.23 11.07 12.97
C GLY A 54 -7.00 10.29 14.03
N ALA A 55 -6.66 9.02 14.23
CA ALA A 55 -7.28 8.21 15.27
C ALA A 55 -7.02 8.82 16.66
N LEU A 56 -5.77 9.09 17.02
CA LEU A 56 -5.42 9.69 18.30
C LEU A 56 -6.08 11.06 18.49
N ASN A 57 -6.01 11.93 17.48
CA ASN A 57 -6.63 13.25 17.57
C ASN A 57 -8.13 13.14 17.88
N LYS A 58 -8.87 12.28 17.17
CA LYS A 58 -10.28 12.03 17.42
C LYS A 58 -10.53 11.51 18.83
N LEU A 59 -9.76 10.55 19.30
CA LEU A 59 -9.94 9.96 20.63
C LEU A 59 -9.67 10.96 21.76
N LEU A 60 -8.70 11.84 21.61
CA LEU A 60 -8.37 12.87 22.59
C LEU A 60 -9.43 13.99 22.67
N THR A 61 -10.26 14.17 21.62
CA THR A 61 -11.37 15.15 21.64
C THR A 61 -12.65 14.62 22.28
N LEU A 62 -12.71 13.33 22.65
CA LEU A 62 -13.88 12.75 23.30
C LEU A 62 -14.11 13.33 24.68
N THR A 63 -15.36 13.67 25.00
CA THR A 63 -15.77 14.05 26.36
C THR A 63 -15.64 12.87 27.32
N ALA A 64 -15.66 13.13 28.63
CA ALA A 64 -15.65 12.07 29.64
C ALA A 64 -16.81 11.08 29.46
N GLU A 65 -18.00 11.59 29.12
CA GLU A 65 -19.19 10.79 28.86
C GLU A 65 -19.00 9.88 27.64
N GLN A 66 -18.50 10.44 26.54
CA GLN A 66 -18.21 9.67 25.32
C GLN A 66 -17.16 8.59 25.56
N ARG A 67 -16.11 8.88 26.33
CA ARG A 67 -15.10 7.89 26.74
C ARG A 67 -15.71 6.76 27.56
N GLY A 68 -16.61 7.10 28.49
CA GLY A 68 -17.32 6.11 29.33
C GLY A 68 -18.20 5.17 28.52
N ARG A 69 -18.89 5.67 27.50
CA ARG A 69 -19.71 4.85 26.58
C ARG A 69 -18.86 4.02 25.62
N GLY A 70 -17.62 4.45 25.31
CA GLY A 70 -16.73 3.78 24.38
C GLY A 70 -16.99 4.16 22.94
N LEU A 71 -16.27 3.52 22.03
CA LEU A 71 -16.29 3.84 20.59
C LEU A 71 -16.51 2.61 19.71
N VAL A 72 -16.93 2.89 18.48
CA VAL A 72 -17.15 1.90 17.42
C VAL A 72 -16.45 2.39 16.16
N THR A 73 -15.84 1.49 15.41
CA THR A 73 -15.40 1.73 14.04
C THR A 73 -15.57 0.48 13.19
N ALA A 74 -15.58 0.66 11.86
CA ALA A 74 -15.52 -0.43 10.89
C ALA A 74 -14.23 -0.29 10.08
N SER A 75 -13.35 -1.27 10.17
CA SER A 75 -12.12 -1.35 9.38
C SER A 75 -11.41 -2.66 9.65
N ALA A 76 -10.84 -3.28 8.63
CA ALA A 76 -9.99 -4.46 8.74
C ALA A 76 -8.48 -4.17 8.59
N GLY A 77 -8.08 -2.89 8.43
CA GLY A 77 -6.71 -2.48 8.13
C GLY A 77 -6.14 -1.47 9.14
N ASN A 78 -5.39 -0.52 8.62
CA ASN A 78 -4.64 0.48 9.38
C ASN A 78 -5.47 1.29 10.38
N HIS A 79 -6.70 1.66 10.01
CA HIS A 79 -7.58 2.41 10.89
C HIS A 79 -8.01 1.59 12.11
N ALA A 80 -8.30 0.30 11.91
CA ALA A 80 -8.64 -0.61 12.99
C ALA A 80 -7.52 -0.69 14.04
N GLN A 81 -6.29 -0.89 13.58
CA GLN A 81 -5.12 -0.99 14.45
C GLN A 81 -4.82 0.32 15.19
N ALA A 82 -4.87 1.46 14.48
CA ALA A 82 -4.64 2.78 15.08
C ALA A 82 -5.68 3.11 16.16
N VAL A 83 -6.97 2.87 15.89
CA VAL A 83 -8.05 3.08 16.85
C VAL A 83 -7.91 2.14 18.06
N ALA A 84 -7.67 0.84 17.82
CA ALA A 84 -7.49 -0.15 18.89
C ALA A 84 -6.32 0.23 19.80
N TYR A 85 -5.17 0.55 19.21
CA TYR A 85 -3.95 0.89 19.93
C TYR A 85 -4.14 2.13 20.82
N HIS A 86 -4.64 3.22 20.25
CA HIS A 86 -4.80 4.46 21.02
C HIS A 86 -5.96 4.39 22.01
N ALA A 87 -7.05 3.70 21.70
CA ALA A 87 -8.14 3.47 22.64
C ALA A 87 -7.65 2.70 23.89
N GLY A 88 -6.88 1.61 23.66
CA GLY A 88 -6.29 0.83 24.76
C GLY A 88 -5.38 1.68 25.65
N ARG A 89 -4.54 2.56 25.05
CA ARG A 89 -3.63 3.44 25.80
C ARG A 89 -4.34 4.47 26.69
N ILE A 90 -5.50 4.96 26.28
CA ILE A 90 -6.27 5.97 27.04
C ILE A 90 -7.41 5.35 27.85
N GLY A 91 -7.48 4.00 27.91
CA GLY A 91 -8.49 3.28 28.70
C GLY A 91 -9.92 3.37 28.17
N VAL A 92 -10.11 3.62 26.85
CA VAL A 92 -11.43 3.69 26.21
C VAL A 92 -11.77 2.36 25.57
N LYS A 93 -12.96 1.82 25.86
CA LYS A 93 -13.44 0.57 25.22
C LYS A 93 -13.70 0.80 23.72
N ALA A 94 -13.06 0.00 22.88
CA ALA A 94 -13.21 0.07 21.43
C ALA A 94 -13.84 -1.21 20.89
N GLN A 95 -14.85 -1.07 20.04
CA GLN A 95 -15.45 -2.14 19.23
C GLN A 95 -15.08 -1.92 17.77
N ILE A 96 -14.47 -2.93 17.15
CA ILE A 96 -13.99 -2.85 15.75
C ILE A 96 -14.69 -3.92 14.93
N TRP A 97 -15.46 -3.48 13.95
CA TRP A 97 -16.24 -4.34 13.10
C TRP A 97 -15.47 -4.63 11.80
N MET A 98 -15.42 -5.92 11.46
CA MET A 98 -14.69 -6.42 10.29
C MET A 98 -15.54 -7.45 9.55
N PRO A 99 -15.39 -7.59 8.22
CA PRO A 99 -16.00 -8.72 7.49
C PRO A 99 -15.55 -10.08 8.04
N LEU A 100 -16.40 -11.10 7.91
CA LEU A 100 -16.07 -12.49 8.24
C LEU A 100 -14.86 -13.02 7.44
N THR A 101 -14.64 -12.49 6.24
CA THR A 101 -13.54 -12.83 5.33
C THR A 101 -12.20 -12.21 5.72
N THR A 102 -12.16 -11.39 6.78
CA THR A 102 -10.91 -10.73 7.21
C THR A 102 -9.85 -11.74 7.63
N PRO A 103 -8.61 -11.67 7.09
CA PRO A 103 -7.52 -12.55 7.47
C PRO A 103 -7.27 -12.56 8.99
N LEU A 104 -7.04 -13.76 9.54
CA LEU A 104 -6.83 -13.96 10.98
C LEU A 104 -5.66 -13.11 11.53
N ALA A 105 -4.63 -12.89 10.73
CA ALA A 105 -3.51 -12.02 11.11
C ALA A 105 -3.97 -10.59 11.44
N LYS A 106 -4.85 -9.99 10.62
CA LYS A 106 -5.40 -8.65 10.84
C LYS A 106 -6.32 -8.59 12.07
N VAL A 107 -7.15 -9.63 12.26
CA VAL A 107 -8.02 -9.79 13.43
C VAL A 107 -7.18 -9.86 14.72
N SER A 108 -6.16 -10.73 14.72
CA SER A 108 -5.26 -10.94 15.86
C SER A 108 -4.45 -9.68 16.20
N ALA A 109 -3.91 -9.00 15.19
CA ALA A 109 -3.18 -7.74 15.37
C ALA A 109 -4.05 -6.68 16.06
N THR A 110 -5.33 -6.56 15.66
CA THR A 110 -6.27 -5.61 16.28
C THR A 110 -6.63 -6.02 17.72
N ARG A 111 -6.91 -7.31 17.95
CA ARG A 111 -7.21 -7.83 19.31
C ARG A 111 -6.05 -7.65 20.28
N LYS A 112 -4.81 -7.77 19.81
CA LYS A 112 -3.59 -7.58 20.61
C LYS A 112 -3.53 -6.19 21.26
N HIS A 113 -4.18 -5.19 20.66
CA HIS A 113 -4.29 -3.84 21.23
C HIS A 113 -5.46 -3.65 22.22
N GLY A 114 -6.15 -4.75 22.60
CA GLY A 114 -7.22 -4.72 23.62
C GLY A 114 -8.61 -4.36 23.08
N ALA A 115 -8.79 -4.19 21.79
CA ALA A 115 -10.10 -3.91 21.21
C ALA A 115 -10.96 -5.18 21.08
N GLN A 116 -12.27 -5.03 21.24
CA GLN A 116 -13.24 -6.06 20.91
C GLN A 116 -13.43 -6.09 19.38
N VAL A 117 -13.01 -7.17 18.73
CA VAL A 117 -13.28 -7.37 17.29
C VAL A 117 -14.58 -8.15 17.13
N VAL A 118 -15.49 -7.57 16.34
CA VAL A 118 -16.75 -8.17 15.91
C VAL A 118 -16.67 -8.50 14.44
N LEU A 119 -16.78 -9.78 14.10
CA LEU A 119 -16.84 -10.24 12.71
C LEU A 119 -18.30 -10.27 12.26
N HIS A 120 -18.64 -9.57 11.17
CA HIS A 120 -20.00 -9.48 10.68
C HIS A 120 -20.06 -9.22 9.17
N GLY A 121 -20.96 -9.93 8.49
CA GLY A 121 -21.15 -9.81 7.05
C GLY A 121 -19.99 -10.36 6.23
N THR A 122 -20.11 -10.32 4.92
CA THR A 122 -19.12 -10.80 3.95
C THR A 122 -18.35 -9.67 3.27
N SER A 123 -18.85 -8.44 3.40
CA SER A 123 -18.28 -7.23 2.80
C SER A 123 -17.99 -6.15 3.86
N PHE A 124 -17.14 -5.19 3.48
CA PHE A 124 -16.91 -4.00 4.30
C PHE A 124 -18.20 -3.19 4.53
N ASP A 125 -19.04 -3.05 3.50
CA ASP A 125 -20.26 -2.25 3.57
C ASP A 125 -21.28 -2.85 4.56
N GLU A 126 -21.38 -4.18 4.64
CA GLU A 126 -22.21 -4.87 5.63
C GLU A 126 -21.68 -4.67 7.05
N ALA A 127 -20.37 -4.86 7.24
CA ALA A 127 -19.74 -4.62 8.54
C ALA A 127 -19.88 -3.16 8.98
N TYR A 128 -19.71 -2.20 8.05
CA TYR A 128 -19.87 -0.76 8.31
C TYR A 128 -21.30 -0.41 8.71
N THR A 129 -22.29 -0.91 7.97
CA THR A 129 -23.71 -0.66 8.25
C THR A 129 -24.09 -1.19 9.64
N ALA A 130 -23.69 -2.42 9.97
CA ALA A 130 -23.93 -3.01 11.27
C ALA A 130 -23.23 -2.25 12.41
N ALA A 131 -21.99 -1.82 12.18
CA ALA A 131 -21.24 -0.99 13.12
C ALA A 131 -21.93 0.34 13.41
N ARG A 132 -22.46 0.99 12.36
CA ARG A 132 -23.22 2.25 12.48
C ARG A 132 -24.52 2.06 13.28
N ALA A 133 -25.28 1.01 12.96
CA ALA A 133 -26.50 0.69 13.69
C ALA A 133 -26.22 0.42 15.17
N ARG A 134 -25.18 -0.36 15.48
CA ARG A 134 -24.74 -0.67 16.85
C ARG A 134 -24.30 0.59 17.59
N CYS A 135 -23.56 1.46 16.93
CA CYS A 135 -23.09 2.73 17.47
C CYS A 135 -24.27 3.61 17.92
N CYS A 136 -25.31 3.75 17.08
CA CYS A 136 -26.52 4.50 17.41
C CYS A 136 -27.28 3.89 18.58
N HIS A 137 -27.51 2.57 18.57
CA HIS A 137 -28.25 1.86 19.61
C HIS A 137 -27.58 1.98 20.99
N GLU A 138 -26.23 1.89 21.03
CA GLU A 138 -25.47 1.99 22.30
C GLU A 138 -25.01 3.40 22.62
N GLN A 139 -25.37 4.41 21.85
CA GLN A 139 -24.96 5.81 21.98
C GLN A 139 -23.43 5.98 22.10
N ARG A 140 -22.66 5.11 21.42
CA ARG A 140 -21.20 5.18 21.37
C ARG A 140 -20.74 6.21 20.33
N THR A 141 -19.47 6.57 20.35
CA THR A 141 -18.89 7.42 19.34
C THR A 141 -18.39 6.59 18.17
N PHE A 142 -18.85 6.92 16.95
CA PHE A 142 -18.31 6.33 15.73
C PHE A 142 -17.04 7.07 15.32
N VAL A 143 -15.95 6.33 15.09
CA VAL A 143 -14.70 6.89 14.59
C VAL A 143 -14.58 6.52 13.11
N HIS A 144 -14.88 7.52 12.24
CA HIS A 144 -14.85 7.31 10.79
C HIS A 144 -13.41 7.22 10.27
N PRO A 145 -13.08 6.32 9.32
CA PRO A 145 -11.69 6.12 8.87
C PRO A 145 -11.08 7.29 8.10
N PHE A 146 -11.88 8.24 7.60
CA PHE A 146 -11.42 9.41 6.82
C PHE A 146 -12.37 10.60 6.81
N ASP A 147 -13.68 10.41 6.90
CA ASP A 147 -14.69 11.49 6.73
C ASP A 147 -15.19 12.05 8.06
N ASP A 148 -14.25 12.46 8.91
CA ASP A 148 -14.47 13.09 10.22
C ASP A 148 -13.49 14.26 10.38
N GLU A 149 -13.98 15.43 10.80
CA GLU A 149 -13.17 16.65 10.89
C GLU A 149 -11.97 16.51 11.83
N HIS A 150 -12.12 15.81 12.94
CA HIS A 150 -11.00 15.56 13.86
C HIS A 150 -10.00 14.55 13.28
N VAL A 151 -10.49 13.56 12.51
CA VAL A 151 -9.60 12.62 11.82
C VAL A 151 -8.83 13.35 10.72
N ILE A 152 -9.51 14.14 9.88
CA ILE A 152 -8.87 14.96 8.83
C ILE A 152 -7.83 15.91 9.42
N ALA A 153 -8.18 16.64 10.49
CA ALA A 153 -7.25 17.55 11.16
C ALA A 153 -6.01 16.82 11.72
N GLY A 154 -6.21 15.64 12.30
CA GLY A 154 -5.09 14.81 12.77
C GLY A 154 -4.16 14.37 11.63
N GLN A 155 -4.69 13.98 10.47
CA GLN A 155 -3.88 13.65 9.28
C GLN A 155 -3.14 14.88 8.73
N GLY A 156 -3.78 16.04 8.80
CA GLY A 156 -3.19 17.32 8.37
C GLY A 156 -1.93 17.74 9.12
N THR A 157 -1.68 17.17 10.32
CA THR A 157 -0.46 17.44 11.09
C THR A 157 0.83 17.05 10.37
N LEU A 158 0.73 16.21 9.33
CA LEU A 158 1.84 15.92 8.41
C LEU A 158 2.32 17.15 7.63
N GLY A 159 1.44 18.10 7.31
CA GLY A 159 1.82 19.29 6.54
C GLY A 159 2.86 20.16 7.26
N PRO A 160 2.61 20.65 8.48
CA PRO A 160 3.60 21.40 9.25
C PRO A 160 4.89 20.60 9.50
N GLU A 161 4.79 19.29 9.79
CA GLU A 161 5.92 18.41 10.00
C GLU A 161 6.81 18.29 8.74
N LEU A 162 6.20 18.18 7.56
CA LEU A 162 6.93 18.19 6.29
C LEU A 162 7.65 19.52 6.07
N LEU A 163 7.03 20.66 6.37
CA LEU A 163 7.66 21.97 6.22
C LEU A 163 8.80 22.22 7.21
N GLU A 164 8.72 21.64 8.42
CA GLU A 164 9.82 21.67 9.39
C GLU A 164 11.02 20.85 8.87
N GLN A 165 10.77 19.68 8.27
CA GLN A 165 11.82 18.77 7.77
C GLN A 165 12.38 19.18 6.40
N LEU A 166 11.54 19.74 5.54
CA LEU A 166 11.86 20.11 4.15
C LEU A 166 11.48 21.56 3.88
N PRO A 167 12.30 22.54 4.34
CA PRO A 167 12.01 23.96 4.16
C PRO A 167 11.87 24.41 2.70
N GLN A 168 12.48 23.69 1.76
CA GLN A 168 12.43 23.96 0.31
C GLN A 168 11.43 23.09 -0.46
N LEU A 169 10.43 22.52 0.21
CA LEU A 169 9.42 21.67 -0.42
C LEU A 169 8.60 22.43 -1.46
N ASP A 170 8.56 21.95 -2.71
CA ASP A 170 7.79 22.51 -3.83
C ASP A 170 6.56 21.66 -4.16
N ALA A 171 6.62 20.33 -3.95
CA ALA A 171 5.53 19.43 -4.26
C ALA A 171 5.34 18.35 -3.19
N ALA A 172 4.09 17.92 -2.96
CA ALA A 172 3.78 16.79 -2.12
C ALA A 172 2.86 15.81 -2.86
N ILE A 173 3.24 14.52 -2.85
CA ILE A 173 2.55 13.42 -3.52
C ILE A 173 1.92 12.54 -2.44
N VAL A 174 0.59 12.44 -2.47
CA VAL A 174 -0.21 11.90 -1.37
C VAL A 174 -1.16 10.80 -1.86
N PRO A 175 -1.16 9.61 -1.25
CA PRO A 175 -2.14 8.55 -1.55
C PRO A 175 -3.57 8.99 -1.26
N VAL A 176 -4.51 8.61 -2.14
CA VAL A 176 -5.92 8.99 -2.05
C VAL A 176 -6.83 7.77 -2.05
N GLY A 177 -7.53 7.54 -0.93
CA GLY A 177 -8.71 6.69 -0.86
C GLY A 177 -9.96 7.57 -0.72
N GLY A 178 -10.60 7.57 0.46
CA GLY A 178 -11.74 8.45 0.75
C GLY A 178 -11.41 9.93 0.98
N GLY A 179 -10.13 10.33 0.85
CA GLY A 179 -9.68 11.72 0.84
C GLY A 179 -9.19 12.29 2.18
N GLY A 180 -9.31 11.57 3.32
CA GLY A 180 -9.00 12.14 4.63
C GLY A 180 -7.55 12.58 4.82
N LEU A 181 -6.59 11.83 4.29
CA LEU A 181 -5.17 12.16 4.35
C LEU A 181 -4.85 13.40 3.50
N ILE A 182 -5.17 13.32 2.21
CA ILE A 182 -4.85 14.40 1.29
C ILE A 182 -5.58 15.70 1.65
N ALA A 183 -6.84 15.62 2.07
CA ALA A 183 -7.60 16.80 2.50
C ALA A 183 -6.93 17.52 3.68
N GLY A 184 -6.51 16.78 4.71
CA GLY A 184 -5.82 17.37 5.85
C GLY A 184 -4.45 17.95 5.48
N VAL A 185 -3.63 17.21 4.75
CA VAL A 185 -2.31 17.65 4.29
C VAL A 185 -2.43 18.88 3.37
N ALA A 186 -3.41 18.86 2.45
CA ALA A 186 -3.64 19.96 1.51
C ALA A 186 -4.03 21.27 2.22
N VAL A 187 -4.97 21.22 3.16
CA VAL A 187 -5.30 22.39 3.98
C VAL A 187 -4.06 22.95 4.66
N ALA A 188 -3.27 22.09 5.32
CA ALA A 188 -2.09 22.56 6.04
C ALA A 188 -1.04 23.17 5.13
N LEU A 189 -0.67 22.47 4.05
CA LEU A 189 0.39 22.93 3.14
C LEU A 189 -0.04 24.19 2.36
N LYS A 190 -1.25 24.23 1.82
CA LYS A 190 -1.73 25.37 1.02
C LYS A 190 -1.97 26.63 1.85
N GLU A 191 -2.45 26.51 3.08
CA GLU A 191 -2.65 27.66 3.96
C GLU A 191 -1.29 28.22 4.49
N LEU A 192 -0.27 27.35 4.69
CA LEU A 192 1.07 27.76 5.12
C LEU A 192 1.94 28.21 3.94
N ARG A 193 1.85 27.53 2.80
CA ARG A 193 2.62 27.80 1.58
C ARG A 193 1.77 27.55 0.33
N PRO A 194 1.01 28.52 -0.15
CA PRO A 194 0.07 28.38 -1.28
C PRO A 194 0.68 27.87 -2.59
N ARG A 195 2.00 28.05 -2.77
CA ARG A 195 2.71 27.66 -4.00
C ARG A 195 3.05 26.18 -4.08
N ILE A 196 2.98 25.41 -2.97
CA ILE A 196 3.29 24.00 -2.98
C ILE A 196 2.26 23.27 -3.85
N ARG A 197 2.74 22.48 -4.81
CA ARG A 197 1.92 21.62 -5.67
C ARG A 197 1.49 20.38 -4.92
N LEU A 198 0.18 20.16 -4.79
CA LEU A 198 -0.42 18.97 -4.14
C LEU A 198 -0.92 18.01 -5.20
N ILE A 199 -0.36 16.80 -5.23
CA ILE A 199 -0.69 15.78 -6.20
C ILE A 199 -1.24 14.57 -5.46
N GLY A 200 -2.51 14.23 -5.75
CA GLY A 200 -3.13 13.00 -5.27
C GLY A 200 -2.79 11.82 -6.18
N VAL A 201 -2.62 10.64 -5.59
CA VAL A 201 -2.45 9.39 -6.36
C VAL A 201 -3.48 8.36 -5.90
N GLN A 202 -4.22 7.80 -6.85
CA GLN A 202 -5.29 6.84 -6.60
C GLN A 202 -5.11 5.59 -7.48
N THR A 203 -5.61 4.43 -7.01
CA THR A 203 -5.64 3.23 -7.87
C THR A 203 -6.67 3.39 -8.99
N SER A 204 -6.31 2.97 -10.19
CA SER A 204 -7.20 2.98 -11.36
C SER A 204 -8.41 2.06 -11.23
N LEU A 205 -8.35 1.04 -10.35
CA LEU A 205 -9.45 0.12 -10.11
C LEU A 205 -10.58 0.73 -9.26
N LEU A 206 -10.27 1.69 -8.39
CA LEU A 206 -11.24 2.37 -7.53
C LEU A 206 -10.98 3.89 -7.49
N PRO A 207 -11.15 4.61 -8.62
CA PRO A 207 -10.86 6.03 -8.72
C PRO A 207 -12.01 6.89 -8.18
N SER A 208 -12.46 6.61 -6.95
CA SER A 208 -13.67 7.22 -6.37
C SER A 208 -13.56 8.74 -6.18
N MET A 209 -12.38 9.25 -5.78
CA MET A 209 -12.16 10.69 -5.66
C MET A 209 -12.08 11.35 -7.04
N SER A 210 -11.44 10.72 -8.02
CA SER A 210 -11.40 11.21 -9.41
C SER A 210 -12.80 11.32 -10.00
N ALA A 211 -13.64 10.30 -9.79
CA ALA A 211 -15.05 10.33 -10.21
C ALA A 211 -15.82 11.43 -9.49
N ALA A 212 -15.63 11.58 -8.17
CA ALA A 212 -16.31 12.60 -7.38
C ALA A 212 -15.91 14.03 -7.77
N LEU A 213 -14.62 14.26 -8.13
CA LEU A 213 -14.15 15.56 -8.62
C LEU A 213 -14.83 15.93 -9.95
N ARG A 214 -14.96 14.96 -10.87
CA ARG A 214 -15.62 15.17 -12.17
C ARG A 214 -17.11 15.50 -12.02
N GLU A 215 -17.82 14.70 -11.21
CA GLU A 215 -19.27 14.84 -10.98
C GLU A 215 -19.63 15.92 -9.94
N LYS A 216 -18.63 16.43 -9.20
CA LYS A 216 -18.77 17.40 -8.08
C LYS A 216 -19.58 16.90 -6.88
N VAL A 217 -19.86 15.61 -6.83
CA VAL A 217 -20.55 14.90 -5.75
C VAL A 217 -19.90 13.54 -5.53
N PRO A 218 -19.99 12.96 -4.32
CA PRO A 218 -19.52 11.60 -4.09
C PRO A 218 -20.27 10.60 -4.99
N VAL A 219 -19.52 9.73 -5.69
CA VAL A 219 -20.07 8.70 -6.59
C VAL A 219 -19.70 7.32 -6.05
N LEU A 220 -20.70 6.47 -5.87
CA LEU A 220 -20.48 5.09 -5.45
C LEU A 220 -20.02 4.24 -6.65
N LEU A 221 -18.78 3.77 -6.60
CA LEU A 221 -18.23 2.88 -7.61
C LEU A 221 -18.59 1.41 -7.37
N PRO A 222 -18.62 0.58 -8.42
CA PRO A 222 -18.69 -0.88 -8.28
C PRO A 222 -17.58 -1.42 -7.38
N ALA A 223 -17.81 -2.58 -6.77
CA ALA A 223 -16.77 -3.25 -6.00
C ALA A 223 -15.66 -3.75 -6.93
N ALA A 224 -14.41 -3.51 -6.54
CA ALA A 224 -13.22 -4.02 -7.20
C ALA A 224 -12.18 -4.41 -6.16
N SER A 225 -11.30 -5.35 -6.52
CA SER A 225 -10.19 -5.78 -5.68
C SER A 225 -8.89 -5.13 -6.16
N THR A 226 -8.12 -4.58 -5.25
CA THR A 226 -6.82 -3.97 -5.52
C THR A 226 -5.81 -4.38 -4.45
N ILE A 227 -4.53 -4.47 -4.81
CA ILE A 227 -3.43 -4.68 -3.85
C ILE A 227 -3.21 -3.45 -2.95
N ALA A 228 -3.75 -2.28 -3.34
CA ALA A 228 -3.75 -1.06 -2.54
C ALA A 228 -4.97 -0.99 -1.60
N ASP A 229 -5.18 -2.01 -0.76
CA ASP A 229 -6.34 -2.18 0.11
C ASP A 229 -6.59 -0.99 1.05
N GLY A 230 -5.53 -0.30 1.50
CA GLY A 230 -5.62 0.89 2.35
C GLY A 230 -6.30 2.10 1.69
N ILE A 231 -6.39 2.13 0.35
CA ILE A 231 -7.10 3.14 -0.44
C ILE A 231 -8.24 2.56 -1.28
N ALA A 232 -8.62 1.31 -1.07
CA ALA A 232 -9.74 0.65 -1.75
C ALA A 232 -11.09 1.19 -1.25
N VAL A 233 -11.40 2.42 -1.59
CA VAL A 233 -12.60 3.15 -1.15
C VAL A 233 -13.51 3.43 -2.34
N ARG A 234 -14.75 2.91 -2.27
CA ARG A 234 -15.75 3.01 -3.34
C ARG A 234 -16.45 4.37 -3.42
N LEU A 235 -16.44 5.13 -2.33
CA LEU A 235 -17.16 6.40 -2.19
C LEU A 235 -16.25 7.43 -1.53
N ALA A 236 -15.98 8.55 -2.19
CA ALA A 236 -15.27 9.68 -1.60
C ALA A 236 -16.06 10.28 -0.43
N GLY A 237 -15.37 10.86 0.55
CA GLY A 237 -16.03 11.47 1.71
C GLY A 237 -16.77 12.77 1.34
N GLU A 238 -17.91 13.00 1.96
CA GLU A 238 -18.68 14.24 1.79
C GLU A 238 -17.94 15.47 2.33
N LYS A 239 -17.18 15.29 3.43
CA LYS A 239 -16.38 16.36 4.04
C LYS A 239 -15.02 16.53 3.37
N THR A 240 -14.47 15.45 2.82
CA THR A 240 -13.14 15.48 2.18
C THR A 240 -13.21 16.06 0.77
N LEU A 241 -14.26 15.76 0.00
CA LEU A 241 -14.40 16.21 -1.38
C LEU A 241 -14.25 17.71 -1.56
N PRO A 242 -14.96 18.59 -0.81
CA PRO A 242 -14.83 20.04 -0.96
C PRO A 242 -13.42 20.56 -0.65
N LEU A 243 -12.71 19.91 0.28
CA LEU A 243 -11.33 20.26 0.60
C LEU A 243 -10.36 19.87 -0.52
N VAL A 244 -10.55 18.67 -1.08
CA VAL A 244 -9.77 18.19 -2.23
C VAL A 244 -10.01 19.08 -3.44
N GLN A 245 -11.26 19.43 -3.76
CA GLN A 245 -11.61 20.35 -4.83
C GLN A 245 -10.95 21.72 -4.70
N LYS A 246 -10.81 22.22 -3.47
CA LYS A 246 -10.25 23.54 -3.20
C LYS A 246 -8.72 23.60 -3.22
N TYR A 247 -8.06 22.54 -2.70
CA TYR A 247 -6.66 22.61 -2.34
C TYR A 247 -5.73 21.65 -3.09
N VAL A 248 -6.25 20.67 -3.82
CA VAL A 248 -5.44 19.69 -4.57
C VAL A 248 -5.32 20.15 -6.02
N ASP A 249 -4.10 20.18 -6.52
CA ASP A 249 -3.81 20.69 -7.87
C ASP A 249 -4.01 19.63 -8.93
N ASP A 250 -3.63 18.36 -8.62
CA ASP A 250 -3.66 17.24 -9.55
C ASP A 250 -4.08 15.94 -8.89
N LEU A 251 -4.71 15.04 -9.67
CA LEU A 251 -5.00 13.67 -9.24
C LEU A 251 -4.67 12.70 -10.37
N VAL A 252 -3.70 11.80 -10.13
CA VAL A 252 -3.25 10.82 -11.11
C VAL A 252 -3.63 9.40 -10.69
N LEU A 253 -3.71 8.49 -11.67
CA LEU A 253 -4.10 7.09 -11.46
C LEU A 253 -2.92 6.18 -11.78
N VAL A 254 -2.76 5.15 -10.94
CA VAL A 254 -1.78 4.08 -11.13
C VAL A 254 -2.47 2.72 -11.15
N ASP A 255 -1.91 1.77 -11.88
CA ASP A 255 -2.44 0.42 -11.99
C ASP A 255 -1.75 -0.57 -11.03
N GLU A 256 -2.26 -1.81 -11.00
CA GLU A 256 -1.78 -2.86 -10.09
C GLU A 256 -0.31 -3.26 -10.35
N GLU A 257 0.13 -3.27 -11.61
CA GLU A 257 1.51 -3.60 -11.96
C GLU A 257 2.47 -2.49 -11.54
N GLU A 258 2.08 -1.25 -11.74
CA GLU A 258 2.82 -0.07 -11.31
C GLU A 258 2.97 -0.05 -9.78
N ILE A 259 1.90 -0.40 -9.06
CA ILE A 259 1.92 -0.49 -7.59
C ILE A 259 2.82 -1.64 -7.13
N ALA A 260 2.69 -2.84 -7.73
CA ALA A 260 3.51 -4.00 -7.38
C ALA A 260 5.00 -3.75 -7.61
N ALA A 261 5.37 -3.16 -8.76
CA ALA A 261 6.75 -2.77 -9.06
C ALA A 261 7.31 -1.78 -8.02
N SER A 262 6.47 -0.87 -7.54
CA SER A 262 6.88 0.14 -6.56
C SER A 262 7.03 -0.41 -5.14
N ILE A 263 6.24 -1.41 -4.74
CA ILE A 263 6.44 -2.15 -3.50
C ILE A 263 7.81 -2.84 -3.53
N LEU A 264 8.13 -3.51 -4.64
CA LEU A 264 9.43 -4.17 -4.80
C LEU A 264 10.58 -3.16 -4.82
N PHE A 265 10.42 -2.02 -5.51
CA PHE A 265 11.40 -0.93 -5.52
C PHE A 265 11.69 -0.42 -4.10
N LEU A 266 10.65 -0.14 -3.30
CA LEU A 266 10.78 0.31 -1.92
C LEU A 266 11.51 -0.72 -1.07
N LEU A 267 11.24 -2.00 -1.25
CA LEU A 267 11.93 -3.08 -0.54
C LEU A 267 13.40 -3.20 -0.98
N GLU A 268 13.67 -3.25 -2.27
CA GLU A 268 15.01 -3.52 -2.81
C GLU A 268 15.94 -2.30 -2.78
N ARG A 269 15.43 -1.11 -3.05
CA ARG A 269 16.25 0.11 -3.18
C ARG A 269 16.23 0.96 -1.92
N GLU A 270 15.05 1.17 -1.35
CA GLU A 270 14.87 2.05 -0.19
C GLU A 270 14.93 1.30 1.15
N LYS A 271 15.01 -0.04 1.14
CA LYS A 271 15.10 -0.91 2.33
C LYS A 271 13.93 -0.70 3.30
N THR A 272 12.77 -0.35 2.77
CA THR A 272 11.56 -0.14 3.56
C THR A 272 10.40 -0.97 3.02
N VAL A 273 9.56 -1.46 3.93
CA VAL A 273 8.37 -2.23 3.58
C VAL A 273 7.17 -1.28 3.49
N ALA A 274 6.52 -1.24 2.33
CA ALA A 274 5.30 -0.49 2.13
C ALA A 274 4.16 -1.41 1.67
N GLU A 275 2.94 -1.11 2.10
CA GLU A 275 1.72 -1.69 1.53
C GLU A 275 1.38 -1.03 0.19
N GLY A 276 0.45 -1.62 -0.59
CA GLY A 276 0.06 -1.06 -1.89
C GLY A 276 -0.38 0.40 -1.81
N ALA A 277 -1.17 0.77 -0.80
CA ALA A 277 -1.60 2.15 -0.58
C ALA A 277 -0.43 3.11 -0.28
N GLY A 278 0.61 2.62 0.39
CA GLY A 278 1.83 3.40 0.68
C GLY A 278 2.75 3.57 -0.53
N ALA A 279 2.65 2.68 -1.51
CA ALA A 279 3.53 2.65 -2.69
C ALA A 279 3.01 3.47 -3.88
N VAL A 280 1.72 3.86 -3.92
CA VAL A 280 1.12 4.52 -5.11
C VAL A 280 1.82 5.81 -5.53
N GLY A 281 2.31 6.61 -4.57
CA GLY A 281 3.04 7.85 -4.88
C GLY A 281 4.38 7.57 -5.56
N VAL A 282 5.07 6.52 -5.15
CA VAL A 282 6.29 6.03 -5.80
C VAL A 282 5.97 5.48 -7.19
N ALA A 283 4.86 4.75 -7.35
CA ALA A 283 4.38 4.24 -8.63
C ALA A 283 4.19 5.37 -9.65
N ALA A 284 3.56 6.45 -9.22
CA ALA A 284 3.31 7.59 -10.10
C ALA A 284 4.61 8.26 -10.61
N LEU A 285 5.68 8.28 -9.81
CA LEU A 285 6.98 8.78 -10.23
C LEU A 285 7.74 7.80 -11.11
N LEU A 286 7.83 6.53 -10.71
CA LEU A 286 8.58 5.51 -11.47
C LEU A 286 8.03 5.29 -12.87
N HIS A 287 6.71 5.49 -13.05
CA HIS A 287 6.04 5.30 -14.33
C HIS A 287 5.68 6.63 -15.03
N ALA A 288 6.40 7.71 -14.69
CA ALA A 288 6.31 9.03 -15.33
C ALA A 288 4.86 9.58 -15.45
N LYS A 289 4.00 9.29 -14.45
CA LYS A 289 2.65 9.88 -14.35
C LYS A 289 2.68 11.32 -13.83
N ILE A 290 3.78 11.71 -13.19
CA ILE A 290 4.01 13.03 -12.61
C ILE A 290 5.33 13.56 -13.14
N ASP A 291 5.27 14.75 -13.71
CA ASP A 291 6.46 15.54 -14.05
C ASP A 291 6.70 16.56 -12.93
N LEU A 292 7.87 16.52 -12.32
CA LEU A 292 8.27 17.43 -11.25
C LEU A 292 9.06 18.64 -11.72
N ASP A 293 9.52 18.67 -12.97
CA ASP A 293 10.27 19.80 -13.55
C ASP A 293 11.41 20.31 -12.64
N GLY A 294 12.17 19.39 -12.05
CA GLY A 294 13.26 19.71 -11.12
C GLY A 294 12.84 20.12 -9.70
N GLN A 295 11.56 20.15 -9.39
CA GLN A 295 11.01 20.54 -8.09
C GLN A 295 11.44 19.57 -6.98
N THR A 296 11.63 20.10 -5.76
CA THR A 296 11.80 19.30 -4.55
C THR A 296 10.47 18.71 -4.12
N ALA A 297 10.36 17.39 -4.12
CA ALA A 297 9.11 16.71 -3.81
C ALA A 297 9.19 15.79 -2.57
N ALA A 298 8.09 15.70 -1.83
CA ALA A 298 7.87 14.70 -0.79
C ALA A 298 6.82 13.69 -1.24
N VAL A 299 7.16 12.40 -1.17
CA VAL A 299 6.23 11.29 -1.42
C VAL A 299 5.85 10.66 -0.08
N LEU A 300 4.55 10.61 0.23
CA LEU A 300 4.07 10.00 1.46
C LEU A 300 3.97 8.47 1.29
N VAL A 301 4.85 7.74 1.95
CA VAL A 301 4.72 6.28 2.15
C VAL A 301 3.79 6.06 3.33
N SER A 302 2.50 5.98 3.05
CA SER A 302 1.43 6.15 4.03
C SER A 302 1.25 4.99 5.01
N GLY A 303 1.72 3.78 4.65
CA GLY A 303 1.63 2.59 5.50
C GLY A 303 2.48 1.43 4.99
N GLY A 304 2.71 0.45 5.89
CA GLY A 304 3.53 -0.74 5.63
C GLY A 304 2.87 -2.05 6.08
N ASN A 305 1.59 -2.06 6.41
CA ASN A 305 0.87 -3.24 6.90
C ASN A 305 0.45 -4.18 5.75
N VAL A 306 1.43 -4.59 4.94
CA VAL A 306 1.23 -5.53 3.83
C VAL A 306 1.08 -6.97 4.35
N ASP A 307 0.25 -7.75 3.67
CA ASP A 307 0.17 -9.20 3.90
C ASP A 307 1.45 -9.88 3.36
N VAL A 308 2.09 -10.69 4.20
CA VAL A 308 3.34 -11.38 3.85
C VAL A 308 3.15 -12.31 2.65
N THR A 309 1.98 -12.96 2.49
CA THR A 309 1.70 -13.81 1.34
C THR A 309 1.52 -13.02 0.05
N LEU A 310 0.97 -11.80 0.14
CA LEU A 310 0.92 -10.88 -0.99
C LEU A 310 2.32 -10.39 -1.35
N LEU A 311 3.13 -10.01 -0.36
CA LEU A 311 4.51 -9.57 -0.56
C LEU A 311 5.35 -10.67 -1.24
N ALA A 312 5.23 -11.92 -0.80
CA ALA A 312 5.92 -13.05 -1.43
C ALA A 312 5.57 -13.17 -2.93
N ARG A 313 4.28 -13.06 -3.29
CA ARG A 313 3.84 -13.08 -4.70
C ARG A 313 4.36 -11.89 -5.51
N ILE A 314 4.42 -10.70 -4.90
CA ILE A 314 4.97 -9.50 -5.57
C ILE A 314 6.47 -9.70 -5.83
N ILE A 315 7.22 -10.22 -4.86
CA ILE A 315 8.65 -10.50 -5.01
C ILE A 315 8.88 -11.51 -6.13
N GLU A 316 8.19 -12.65 -6.09
CA GLU A 316 8.33 -13.70 -7.11
C GLU A 316 8.01 -13.17 -8.51
N ARG A 317 6.89 -12.45 -8.66
CA ARG A 317 6.48 -11.84 -9.94
C ARG A 317 7.49 -10.82 -10.44
N GLY A 318 8.06 -10.01 -9.54
CA GLY A 318 9.12 -9.07 -9.88
C GLY A 318 10.38 -9.76 -10.39
N LEU A 319 10.82 -10.80 -9.69
CA LEU A 319 11.98 -11.61 -10.10
C LEU A 319 11.78 -12.26 -11.47
N VAL A 320 10.56 -12.73 -11.78
CA VAL A 320 10.21 -13.27 -13.09
C VAL A 320 10.26 -12.18 -14.17
N LYS A 321 9.68 -11.02 -13.91
CA LYS A 321 9.64 -9.88 -14.83
C LYS A 321 11.06 -9.37 -15.17
N ASP A 322 11.93 -9.35 -14.16
CA ASP A 322 13.33 -8.94 -14.30
C ASP A 322 14.22 -10.05 -14.88
N GLY A 323 13.64 -11.21 -15.23
CA GLY A 323 14.38 -12.37 -15.74
C GLY A 323 15.36 -12.97 -14.73
N ARG A 324 15.20 -12.68 -13.44
CA ARG A 324 16.02 -13.23 -12.33
C ARG A 324 15.49 -14.58 -11.85
N LEU A 325 14.24 -14.88 -12.12
CA LEU A 325 13.59 -16.18 -11.92
C LEU A 325 12.98 -16.62 -13.25
N VAL A 326 13.36 -17.82 -13.73
CA VAL A 326 12.86 -18.38 -14.98
C VAL A 326 12.39 -19.80 -14.76
N ARG A 327 11.29 -20.18 -15.39
CA ARG A 327 10.81 -21.56 -15.42
C ARG A 327 10.85 -22.08 -16.84
N LEU A 328 11.61 -23.16 -17.04
CA LEU A 328 11.71 -23.83 -18.33
C LEU A 328 11.12 -25.24 -18.23
N ARG A 329 10.31 -25.58 -19.21
CA ARG A 329 9.94 -26.99 -19.48
C ARG A 329 10.91 -27.53 -20.50
N ILE A 330 11.59 -28.63 -20.17
CA ILE A 330 12.65 -29.21 -20.99
C ILE A 330 12.28 -30.67 -21.27
N HIS A 331 12.32 -31.05 -22.56
CA HIS A 331 12.06 -32.42 -22.98
C HIS A 331 13.34 -33.24 -22.91
N LEU A 332 13.27 -34.42 -22.30
CA LEU A 332 14.38 -35.31 -22.09
C LEU A 332 14.00 -36.73 -22.50
N PRO A 333 14.93 -37.50 -23.12
CA PRO A 333 14.76 -38.94 -23.24
C PRO A 333 14.69 -39.60 -21.87
N ASP A 334 13.72 -40.52 -21.65
CA ASP A 334 13.55 -41.18 -20.35
C ASP A 334 14.53 -42.36 -20.21
N HIS A 335 15.79 -42.02 -19.95
CA HIS A 335 16.83 -43.02 -19.72
C HIS A 335 17.82 -42.55 -18.62
N PRO A 336 18.53 -43.51 -17.96
CA PRO A 336 19.52 -43.19 -16.94
C PRO A 336 20.58 -42.21 -17.42
N GLY A 337 20.83 -41.16 -16.59
CA GLY A 337 21.83 -40.13 -16.86
C GLY A 337 21.33 -38.91 -17.66
N ALA A 338 20.11 -38.91 -18.23
CA ALA A 338 19.58 -37.78 -18.97
C ALA A 338 19.52 -36.50 -18.12
N LEU A 339 18.97 -36.58 -16.91
CA LEU A 339 18.93 -35.46 -15.97
C LEU A 339 20.33 -34.99 -15.56
N ASN A 340 21.27 -35.90 -15.32
CA ASN A 340 22.65 -35.57 -14.96
C ASN A 340 23.34 -34.74 -16.06
N ARG A 341 23.14 -35.08 -17.33
CA ARG A 341 23.69 -34.30 -18.44
C ARG A 341 23.06 -32.91 -18.54
N LEU A 342 21.74 -32.81 -18.37
CA LEU A 342 21.05 -31.52 -18.35
C LEU A 342 21.56 -30.61 -17.23
N THR A 343 21.58 -31.13 -16.00
CA THR A 343 22.05 -30.35 -14.85
C THR A 343 23.54 -29.99 -14.97
N GLY A 344 24.34 -30.81 -15.62
CA GLY A 344 25.72 -30.51 -15.99
C GLY A 344 25.84 -29.28 -16.87
N VAL A 345 25.01 -29.15 -17.93
CA VAL A 345 24.99 -27.95 -18.79
C VAL A 345 24.57 -26.72 -18.00
N ILE A 346 23.52 -26.81 -17.18
CA ILE A 346 23.04 -25.71 -16.35
C ILE A 346 24.13 -25.25 -15.37
N ALA A 347 24.82 -26.19 -14.73
CA ALA A 347 25.90 -25.89 -13.78
C ALA A 347 27.07 -25.13 -14.43
N THR A 348 27.41 -25.40 -15.70
CA THR A 348 28.47 -24.67 -16.43
C THR A 348 28.13 -23.17 -16.58
N LYS A 349 26.86 -22.82 -16.48
CA LYS A 349 26.38 -21.44 -16.55
C LYS A 349 26.17 -20.79 -15.19
N LEU A 350 26.52 -21.48 -14.10
CA LEU A 350 26.38 -20.98 -12.73
C LEU A 350 24.92 -20.56 -12.39
N VAL A 351 23.96 -21.30 -12.95
CA VAL A 351 22.54 -21.12 -12.70
C VAL A 351 22.11 -22.05 -11.56
N ASN A 352 21.42 -21.49 -10.56
CA ASN A 352 20.88 -22.25 -9.45
C ASN A 352 19.48 -22.82 -9.79
N ILE A 353 19.24 -24.09 -9.50
CA ILE A 353 17.93 -24.72 -9.64
C ILE A 353 17.22 -24.62 -8.29
N VAL A 354 16.07 -23.96 -8.25
CA VAL A 354 15.27 -23.73 -7.03
C VAL A 354 14.22 -24.83 -6.85
N GLU A 355 13.59 -25.22 -7.96
CA GLU A 355 12.51 -26.21 -7.95
C GLU A 355 12.61 -27.11 -9.17
N THR A 356 12.25 -28.36 -8.98
CA THR A 356 12.21 -29.37 -10.04
C THR A 356 10.90 -30.14 -9.96
N SER A 357 10.16 -30.19 -11.08
CA SER A 357 8.98 -31.04 -11.23
C SER A 357 9.19 -31.98 -12.41
N TYR A 358 8.85 -33.23 -12.24
CA TYR A 358 9.11 -34.29 -13.23
C TYR A 358 7.80 -34.90 -13.70
N GLU A 359 7.53 -34.84 -15.00
CA GLU A 359 6.29 -35.33 -15.59
C GLU A 359 6.57 -36.45 -16.61
N ARG A 360 6.10 -37.66 -16.32
CA ARG A 360 6.26 -38.88 -17.16
C ARG A 360 5.01 -39.28 -17.92
N ALA A 361 3.84 -38.86 -17.50
CA ALA A 361 2.58 -39.46 -17.93
C ALA A 361 1.53 -38.42 -18.38
N HIS A 362 1.93 -37.30 -18.94
CA HIS A 362 0.97 -36.27 -19.41
C HIS A 362 0.80 -36.31 -20.94
N TYR A 363 -0.40 -35.92 -21.38
CA TYR A 363 -0.72 -35.70 -22.80
C TYR A 363 0.29 -34.70 -23.41
N GLY A 364 0.97 -35.09 -24.48
CA GLY A 364 1.95 -34.26 -25.18
C GLY A 364 3.42 -34.66 -24.96
N VAL A 365 3.71 -35.62 -24.08
CA VAL A 365 5.05 -36.22 -23.94
C VAL A 365 5.07 -37.54 -24.73
N GLY A 366 6.05 -37.70 -25.64
CA GLY A 366 6.21 -38.91 -26.49
C GLY A 366 6.46 -40.17 -25.62
N LEU A 367 6.05 -41.33 -26.13
CA LEU A 367 6.41 -42.61 -25.46
C LEU A 367 7.95 -42.75 -25.51
N GLY A 368 8.57 -42.79 -24.31
CA GLY A 368 10.04 -42.87 -24.16
C GLY A 368 10.70 -41.53 -23.85
N ASP A 369 9.92 -40.47 -23.79
CA ASP A 369 10.35 -39.14 -23.33
C ASP A 369 9.76 -38.75 -21.99
N THR A 370 10.32 -37.71 -21.40
CA THR A 370 9.83 -37.08 -20.16
C THR A 370 9.98 -35.57 -20.28
N ALA A 371 9.09 -34.83 -19.61
CA ALA A 371 9.23 -33.40 -19.44
C ALA A 371 9.66 -33.07 -18.01
N ILE A 372 10.62 -32.16 -17.89
CA ILE A 372 11.06 -31.63 -16.60
C ILE A 372 10.84 -30.13 -16.57
N ASP A 373 10.11 -29.67 -15.56
CA ASP A 373 9.97 -28.25 -15.28
C ASP A 373 11.05 -27.85 -14.26
N LEU A 374 11.90 -26.90 -14.62
CA LEU A 374 12.95 -26.35 -13.77
C LEU A 374 12.68 -24.88 -13.51
N THR A 375 12.50 -24.51 -12.25
CA THR A 375 12.55 -23.11 -11.81
C THR A 375 13.97 -22.80 -11.41
N MET A 376 14.54 -21.75 -12.01
CA MET A 376 15.98 -21.43 -11.92
C MET A 376 16.19 -19.96 -11.62
N GLU A 377 17.20 -19.66 -10.81
CA GLU A 377 17.67 -18.30 -10.55
C GLU A 377 18.76 -17.93 -11.56
N THR A 378 18.57 -16.78 -12.21
CA THR A 378 19.54 -16.16 -13.08
C THR A 378 19.91 -14.75 -12.58
N ARG A 379 20.92 -14.12 -13.16
CA ARG A 379 21.33 -12.75 -12.84
C ARG A 379 20.58 -11.69 -13.66
N GLY A 380 19.64 -12.12 -14.49
CA GLY A 380 18.85 -11.25 -15.36
C GLY A 380 18.79 -11.77 -16.81
N PRO A 381 18.20 -10.97 -17.72
CA PRO A 381 17.90 -11.40 -19.09
C PRO A 381 19.12 -11.90 -19.89
N ASP A 382 20.26 -11.24 -19.75
CA ASP A 382 21.50 -11.64 -20.46
C ASP A 382 21.98 -13.01 -20.00
N HIS A 383 21.97 -13.27 -18.71
CA HIS A 383 22.36 -14.56 -18.15
C HIS A 383 21.39 -15.69 -18.54
N TYR A 384 20.09 -15.38 -18.61
CA TYR A 384 19.11 -16.30 -19.19
C TYR A 384 19.42 -16.59 -20.66
N GLY A 385 19.79 -15.57 -21.44
CA GLY A 385 20.19 -15.73 -22.86
C GLY A 385 21.39 -16.67 -23.00
N GLU A 386 22.40 -16.59 -22.12
CA GLU A 386 23.54 -17.50 -22.11
C GLU A 386 23.13 -18.93 -21.76
N LEU A 387 22.20 -19.12 -20.80
CA LEU A 387 21.66 -20.43 -20.47
C LEU A 387 20.90 -21.03 -21.66
N ALA A 388 19.97 -20.28 -22.22
CA ALA A 388 19.17 -20.71 -23.38
C ALA A 388 20.05 -21.13 -24.56
N SER A 389 21.09 -20.34 -24.88
CA SER A 389 22.06 -20.66 -25.91
C SER A 389 22.83 -21.96 -25.62
N ALA A 390 23.21 -22.19 -24.35
CA ALA A 390 23.91 -23.42 -23.99
C ALA A 390 23.01 -24.66 -24.08
N LEU A 391 21.75 -24.57 -23.67
CA LEU A 391 20.76 -25.64 -23.78
C LEU A 391 20.52 -26.00 -25.27
N THR A 392 20.29 -25.00 -26.14
CA THR A 392 20.10 -25.19 -27.55
C THR A 392 21.32 -25.85 -28.20
N LYS A 393 22.56 -25.39 -27.91
CA LYS A 393 23.79 -25.98 -28.41
C LYS A 393 24.01 -27.42 -27.98
N SER A 394 23.46 -27.77 -26.82
CA SER A 394 23.54 -29.15 -26.29
C SER A 394 22.39 -30.04 -26.78
N GLY A 395 21.55 -29.53 -27.69
CA GLY A 395 20.47 -30.29 -28.33
C GLY A 395 19.21 -30.45 -27.49
N TYR A 396 19.02 -29.63 -26.45
CA TYR A 396 17.79 -29.68 -25.66
C TYR A 396 16.69 -28.87 -26.34
N ASP A 397 15.50 -29.47 -26.38
CA ASP A 397 14.24 -28.79 -26.71
C ASP A 397 13.58 -28.31 -25.42
N PHE A 398 13.26 -27.02 -25.38
CA PHE A 398 12.69 -26.39 -24.19
C PHE A 398 11.80 -25.22 -24.52
N GLU A 399 10.82 -24.99 -23.67
CA GLU A 399 9.95 -23.80 -23.70
C GLU A 399 10.05 -23.01 -22.40
N ARG A 400 9.95 -21.70 -22.49
CA ARG A 400 9.84 -20.83 -21.31
C ARG A 400 8.39 -20.81 -20.87
N VAL A 401 8.13 -21.25 -19.64
CA VAL A 401 6.79 -21.27 -19.03
C VAL A 401 6.48 -19.95 -18.36
N ILE A 402 7.46 -19.37 -17.69
CA ILE A 402 7.43 -18.03 -17.08
C ILE A 402 8.81 -17.38 -17.08
#